data_26dc2ca49482e05961e0ed1f7c0a1a55
#
_entry.id   26dc2ca49482e05961e0ed1f7c0a1a55
#
_cell.length_a   1.000
_cell.length_b   1.000
_cell.length_c   1.000
_cell.angle_alpha   90.00
_cell.angle_beta   90.00
_cell.angle_gamma   90.00
#
_symmetry.space_group_name_H-M   'P 1'
#
loop_
_entity.id
_entity.type
_entity.pdbx_description
1 polymer ?
#
loop_
_entity_poly.entity_id
_entity_poly.type
_entity_poly.pdbx_seq_one_letter_code
_entity_poly.pdbx_strand_id
1 'polypeptide(L)'
;MNALDEHPSAVPQGVTLLRRHAVAFFILGLLNNMMYVVILTAALEILPSHVPTGILAFVNIAPAVVSKALFPYYFKGEIWYGWRVWACTLGSFCGMMCIAFFPGLFLRLVGIGIASFASGLGEITFLQYATRYPHQVTTYCIGWFASGTGAAGLIGASAWWIVRPLGVRGGLGLLSLLSFGTALSFFVILPLPSIMSRSTDETTEALMQDSDREPERNLSLSFSDKVQLLKPMLIPYIMPLICVYFAEYTINQGVAPTLLFTVPDSKQHKLLSMIIHSLRDYYPLYQLVYQAFVFISRSYTSILP
;
A
#
# COMPACT_ATOMS: atom_id res chain seq x y z
N MET A 1 31.07 -34.93 36.24
CA MET A 1 31.37 -34.43 34.87
C MET A 1 30.05 -34.52 34.12
N ASN A 2 29.14 -33.52 34.39
CA ASN A 2 27.79 -33.49 33.83
C ASN A 2 27.82 -32.59 32.63
N ALA A 3 27.54 -33.16 31.46
CA ALA A 3 27.33 -32.47 30.23
C ALA A 3 26.06 -31.60 30.38
N LEU A 4 26.21 -30.28 30.20
CA LEU A 4 25.13 -29.34 30.02
C LEU A 4 24.57 -29.56 28.62
N ASP A 5 23.44 -30.26 28.53
CA ASP A 5 22.60 -30.25 27.33
C ASP A 5 22.03 -28.84 27.17
N GLU A 6 22.69 -28.05 26.33
CA GLU A 6 22.11 -26.82 25.81
C GLU A 6 20.96 -27.19 24.86
N HIS A 7 19.72 -27.18 25.39
CA HIS A 7 18.53 -27.14 24.57
C HIS A 7 18.58 -25.85 23.74
N PRO A 8 18.42 -25.90 22.39
CA PRO A 8 18.28 -24.73 21.58
C PRO A 8 17.06 -23.98 22.09
N SER A 9 17.26 -22.71 22.50
CA SER A 9 16.25 -21.84 23.05
C SER A 9 15.07 -21.74 22.06
N ALA A 10 13.98 -22.42 22.38
CA ALA A 10 12.72 -22.30 21.64
C ALA A 10 12.29 -20.83 21.67
N VAL A 11 12.28 -20.17 20.51
CA VAL A 11 11.78 -18.79 20.37
C VAL A 11 10.35 -18.78 20.91
N PRO A 12 10.01 -17.90 21.87
CA PRO A 12 8.67 -17.87 22.46
C PRO A 12 7.62 -17.82 21.36
N GLN A 13 6.60 -18.69 21.42
CA GLN A 13 5.56 -18.80 20.37
C GLN A 13 4.91 -17.45 20.04
N GLY A 14 4.77 -16.56 21.04
CA GLY A 14 4.28 -15.20 20.84
C GLY A 14 5.12 -14.33 19.92
N VAL A 15 6.46 -14.44 19.96
CA VAL A 15 7.36 -13.67 19.10
C VAL A 15 7.24 -14.13 17.64
N THR A 16 7.12 -15.46 17.41
CA THR A 16 6.92 -16.01 16.08
C THR A 16 5.60 -15.58 15.48
N LEU A 17 4.54 -15.56 16.30
CA LEU A 17 3.21 -15.12 15.88
C LEU A 17 3.21 -13.63 15.53
N LEU A 18 3.84 -12.79 16.34
CA LEU A 18 3.95 -11.35 16.08
C LEU A 18 4.74 -11.05 14.80
N ARG A 19 5.83 -11.77 14.53
CA ARG A 19 6.59 -11.67 13.28
C ARG A 19 5.74 -12.05 12.06
N ARG A 20 4.89 -13.07 12.16
CA ARG A 20 3.97 -13.44 11.07
C ARG A 20 2.98 -12.33 10.76
N HIS A 21 2.44 -11.64 11.78
CA HIS A 21 1.59 -10.46 11.58
C HIS A 21 2.35 -9.34 10.87
N ALA A 22 3.57 -9.02 11.33
CA ALA A 22 4.41 -8.01 10.71
C ALA A 22 4.63 -8.28 9.22
N VAL A 23 5.09 -9.49 8.88
CA VAL A 23 5.37 -9.90 7.50
C VAL A 23 4.09 -9.86 6.65
N ALA A 24 2.97 -10.38 7.18
CA ALA A 24 1.72 -10.39 6.45
C ALA A 24 1.22 -8.97 6.16
N PHE A 25 1.17 -8.08 7.15
CA PHE A 25 0.71 -6.71 6.95
C PHE A 25 1.68 -5.88 6.10
N PHE A 26 2.98 -6.09 6.21
CA PHE A 26 3.95 -5.49 5.32
C PHE A 26 3.71 -5.90 3.86
N ILE A 27 3.54 -7.19 3.57
CA ILE A 27 3.26 -7.69 2.22
C ILE A 27 1.91 -7.18 1.70
N LEU A 28 0.87 -7.15 2.55
CA LEU A 28 -0.43 -6.60 2.19
C LEU A 28 -0.33 -5.11 1.83
N GLY A 29 0.38 -4.30 2.62
CA GLY A 29 0.63 -2.90 2.33
C GLY A 29 1.44 -2.70 1.05
N LEU A 30 2.50 -3.49 0.88
CA LEU A 30 3.36 -3.48 -0.28
C LEU A 30 2.57 -3.78 -1.56
N LEU A 31 1.94 -4.94 -1.66
CA LEU A 31 1.29 -5.40 -2.89
C LEU A 31 0.05 -4.59 -3.24
N ASN A 32 -0.72 -4.15 -2.22
CA ASN A 32 -1.90 -3.33 -2.43
C ASN A 32 -1.59 -1.97 -3.08
N ASN A 33 -0.44 -1.37 -2.74
CA ASN A 33 -0.05 -0.05 -3.24
C ASN A 33 0.94 -0.12 -4.41
N MET A 34 1.63 -1.24 -4.63
CA MET A 34 2.64 -1.39 -5.66
C MET A 34 2.09 -1.14 -7.07
N MET A 35 0.91 -1.67 -7.38
CA MET A 35 0.28 -1.52 -8.70
C MET A 35 -0.01 -0.05 -9.02
N TYR A 36 -0.46 0.73 -8.03
CA TYR A 36 -0.63 2.17 -8.13
C TYR A 36 0.65 2.88 -8.58
N VAL A 37 1.78 2.57 -7.94
CA VAL A 37 3.08 3.18 -8.27
C VAL A 37 3.58 2.74 -9.64
N VAL A 38 3.43 1.46 -9.99
CA VAL A 38 3.77 0.95 -11.33
C VAL A 38 3.03 1.72 -12.43
N ILE A 39 1.73 1.95 -12.27
CA ILE A 39 0.91 2.71 -13.23
C ILE A 39 1.43 4.15 -13.34
N LEU A 40 1.75 4.82 -12.23
CA LEU A 40 2.28 6.19 -12.26
C LEU A 40 3.66 6.26 -12.90
N THR A 41 4.55 5.31 -12.58
CA THR A 41 5.91 5.27 -13.14
C THR A 41 5.89 4.98 -14.64
N ALA A 42 4.96 4.15 -15.10
CA ALA A 42 4.76 3.80 -16.50
C ALA A 42 3.93 4.85 -17.28
N ALA A 43 3.53 5.96 -16.67
CA ALA A 43 2.55 6.90 -17.23
C ALA A 43 2.88 7.37 -18.66
N LEU A 44 4.15 7.71 -18.93
CA LEU A 44 4.61 8.20 -20.23
C LEU A 44 4.59 7.15 -21.34
N GLU A 45 4.53 5.86 -20.97
CA GLU A 45 4.46 4.73 -21.92
C GLU A 45 3.02 4.21 -22.09
N ILE A 46 2.18 4.44 -21.09
CA ILE A 46 0.75 4.08 -21.13
C ILE A 46 -0.04 5.12 -21.94
N LEU A 47 0.29 6.41 -21.78
CA LEU A 47 -0.44 7.52 -22.38
C LEU A 47 0.15 7.94 -23.73
N PRO A 48 -0.70 8.33 -24.72
CA PRO A 48 -0.26 9.05 -25.90
C PRO A 48 0.38 10.40 -25.51
N SER A 49 1.34 10.88 -26.30
CA SER A 49 2.13 12.09 -26.01
C SER A 49 1.32 13.39 -25.88
N HIS A 50 0.10 13.43 -26.46
CA HIS A 50 -0.79 14.58 -26.39
C HIS A 50 -1.71 14.58 -25.15
N VAL A 51 -1.70 13.53 -24.33
CA VAL A 51 -2.54 13.41 -23.14
C VAL A 51 -1.74 13.78 -21.89
N PRO A 52 -2.19 14.74 -21.09
CA PRO A 52 -1.52 15.12 -19.85
C PRO A 52 -1.47 13.96 -18.84
N THR A 53 -0.33 13.76 -18.20
CA THR A 53 -0.14 12.74 -17.14
C THR A 53 -1.05 12.94 -15.94
N GLY A 54 -1.52 14.18 -15.70
CA GLY A 54 -2.49 14.51 -14.68
C GLY A 54 -3.83 13.76 -14.80
N ILE A 55 -4.26 13.43 -16.04
CA ILE A 55 -5.47 12.62 -16.27
C ILE A 55 -5.28 11.21 -15.71
N LEU A 56 -4.12 10.62 -15.96
CA LEU A 56 -3.80 9.29 -15.44
C LEU A 56 -3.76 9.33 -13.90
N ALA A 57 -3.11 10.34 -13.31
CA ALA A 57 -3.06 10.51 -11.87
C ALA A 57 -4.47 10.65 -11.27
N PHE A 58 -5.34 11.46 -11.88
CA PHE A 58 -6.72 11.63 -11.43
C PHE A 58 -7.49 10.31 -11.46
N VAL A 59 -7.44 9.58 -12.59
CA VAL A 59 -8.14 8.28 -12.74
C VAL A 59 -7.54 7.22 -11.81
N ASN A 60 -6.28 7.34 -11.47
CA ASN A 60 -5.60 6.42 -10.54
C ASN A 60 -5.87 6.74 -9.05
N ILE A 61 -6.40 7.92 -8.72
CA ILE A 61 -6.68 8.34 -7.34
C ILE A 61 -8.19 8.37 -7.05
N ALA A 62 -8.98 8.98 -7.92
CA ALA A 62 -10.39 9.26 -7.66
C ALA A 62 -11.21 8.00 -7.32
N PRO A 63 -11.11 6.86 -8.04
CA PRO A 63 -11.85 5.65 -7.68
C PRO A 63 -11.46 5.07 -6.31
N ALA A 64 -10.17 5.18 -5.92
CA ALA A 64 -9.73 4.75 -4.59
C ALA A 64 -10.33 5.63 -3.50
N VAL A 65 -10.40 6.95 -3.70
CA VAL A 65 -11.04 7.87 -2.76
C VAL A 65 -12.53 7.55 -2.64
N VAL A 66 -13.20 7.32 -3.77
CA VAL A 66 -14.63 6.95 -3.78
C VAL A 66 -14.86 5.64 -3.00
N SER A 67 -14.03 4.62 -3.22
CA SER A 67 -14.15 3.36 -2.49
C SER A 67 -13.94 3.57 -0.98
N LYS A 68 -12.92 4.35 -0.59
CA LYS A 68 -12.64 4.66 0.82
C LYS A 68 -13.75 5.47 1.50
N ALA A 69 -14.36 6.39 0.77
CA ALA A 69 -15.45 7.21 1.30
C ALA A 69 -16.77 6.45 1.42
N LEU A 70 -17.11 5.59 0.44
CA LEU A 70 -18.43 4.97 0.38
C LEU A 70 -18.52 3.63 1.12
N PHE A 71 -17.51 2.78 1.03
CA PHE A 71 -17.59 1.42 1.58
C PHE A 71 -17.88 1.34 3.08
N PRO A 72 -17.31 2.19 3.96
CA PRO A 72 -17.62 2.14 5.40
C PRO A 72 -19.09 2.46 5.73
N TYR A 73 -19.80 3.11 4.82
CA TYR A 73 -21.20 3.53 5.06
C TYR A 73 -22.23 2.59 4.42
N TYR A 74 -21.90 2.00 3.27
CA TYR A 74 -22.82 1.15 2.51
C TYR A 74 -22.97 -0.24 3.10
N PHE A 75 -21.90 -0.83 3.60
CA PHE A 75 -21.92 -2.19 4.13
C PHE A 75 -22.05 -2.18 5.65
N LYS A 76 -23.28 -1.99 6.14
CA LYS A 76 -23.67 -2.19 7.53
C LYS A 76 -23.98 -3.68 7.73
N GLY A 77 -23.16 -4.41 8.48
CA GLY A 77 -23.37 -5.82 8.76
C GLY A 77 -22.07 -6.62 8.88
N GLU A 78 -22.17 -7.92 8.88
CA GLU A 78 -21.00 -8.80 8.93
C GLU A 78 -20.10 -8.59 7.71
N ILE A 79 -18.83 -8.29 7.97
CA ILE A 79 -17.86 -8.03 6.92
C ILE A 79 -17.26 -9.34 6.44
N TRP A 80 -17.55 -9.72 5.23
CA TRP A 80 -16.99 -10.90 4.57
C TRP A 80 -15.60 -10.59 4.01
N TYR A 81 -14.58 -10.55 4.88
CA TYR A 81 -13.22 -10.18 4.53
C TYR A 81 -12.64 -11.02 3.39
N GLY A 82 -12.87 -12.34 3.39
CA GLY A 82 -12.37 -13.21 2.33
C GLY A 82 -12.86 -12.81 0.94
N TRP A 83 -14.16 -12.49 0.80
CA TRP A 83 -14.72 -12.01 -0.47
C TRP A 83 -14.11 -10.67 -0.90
N ARG A 84 -13.94 -9.74 0.04
CA ARG A 84 -13.30 -8.45 -0.25
C ARG A 84 -11.87 -8.60 -0.72
N VAL A 85 -11.09 -9.49 -0.10
CA VAL A 85 -9.70 -9.77 -0.51
C VAL A 85 -9.66 -10.34 -1.93
N TRP A 86 -10.57 -11.28 -2.28
CA TRP A 86 -10.66 -11.77 -3.64
C TRP A 86 -11.09 -10.69 -4.62
N ALA A 87 -12.03 -9.83 -4.27
CA ALA A 87 -12.45 -8.69 -5.11
C ALA A 87 -11.28 -7.72 -5.35
N CYS A 88 -10.47 -7.42 -4.32
CA CYS A 88 -9.26 -6.60 -4.47
C CYS A 88 -8.22 -7.27 -5.37
N THR A 89 -7.94 -8.54 -5.15
CA THR A 89 -6.97 -9.31 -5.94
C THR A 89 -7.36 -9.37 -7.41
N LEU A 90 -8.59 -9.79 -7.69
CA LEU A 90 -9.09 -9.92 -9.07
C LEU A 90 -9.27 -8.56 -9.73
N GLY A 91 -9.75 -7.54 -8.99
CA GLY A 91 -9.89 -6.19 -9.51
C GLY A 91 -8.54 -5.58 -9.90
N SER A 92 -7.52 -5.74 -9.08
CA SER A 92 -6.15 -5.28 -9.39
C SER A 92 -5.57 -6.04 -10.59
N PHE A 93 -5.71 -7.36 -10.62
CA PHE A 93 -5.26 -8.20 -11.72
C PHE A 93 -5.95 -7.82 -13.04
N CYS A 94 -7.28 -7.81 -13.07
CA CYS A 94 -8.05 -7.47 -14.27
C CYS A 94 -7.79 -6.05 -14.74
N GLY A 95 -7.69 -5.08 -13.83
CA GLY A 95 -7.35 -3.70 -14.15
C GLY A 95 -5.98 -3.59 -14.84
N MET A 96 -4.95 -4.24 -14.30
CA MET A 96 -3.60 -4.27 -14.89
C MET A 96 -3.58 -4.98 -16.25
N MET A 97 -4.30 -6.10 -16.38
CA MET A 97 -4.44 -6.81 -17.66
C MET A 97 -5.16 -5.94 -18.71
N CYS A 98 -6.17 -5.18 -18.29
CA CYS A 98 -6.86 -4.25 -19.17
C CYS A 98 -5.88 -3.17 -19.70
N ILE A 99 -5.05 -2.58 -18.85
CA ILE A 99 -4.03 -1.59 -19.26
C ILE A 99 -3.02 -2.22 -20.22
N ALA A 100 -2.58 -3.45 -19.93
CA ALA A 100 -1.54 -4.14 -20.70
C ALA A 100 -1.99 -4.50 -22.13
N PHE A 101 -3.19 -5.02 -22.30
CA PHE A 101 -3.62 -5.66 -23.52
C PHE A 101 -4.49 -4.79 -24.44
N PHE A 102 -5.22 -3.82 -23.89
CA PHE A 102 -6.05 -2.94 -24.71
C PHE A 102 -5.28 -1.70 -25.19
N PRO A 103 -5.26 -1.44 -26.52
CA PRO A 103 -4.51 -0.32 -27.06
C PRO A 103 -5.24 1.02 -26.92
N GLY A 104 -6.57 1.01 -26.75
CA GLY A 104 -7.40 2.21 -26.68
C GLY A 104 -7.23 2.95 -25.35
N LEU A 105 -7.05 4.28 -25.42
CA LEU A 105 -6.89 5.13 -24.23
C LEU A 105 -8.04 4.96 -23.24
N PHE A 106 -9.28 4.95 -23.72
CA PHE A 106 -10.46 4.81 -22.85
C PHE A 106 -10.43 3.50 -22.03
N LEU A 107 -10.14 2.38 -22.66
CA LEU A 107 -10.08 1.08 -21.97
C LEU A 107 -8.90 1.00 -20.99
N ARG A 108 -7.76 1.64 -21.31
CA ARG A 108 -6.65 1.77 -20.38
C ARG A 108 -7.05 2.59 -19.14
N LEU A 109 -7.74 3.71 -19.31
CA LEU A 109 -8.23 4.52 -18.20
C LEU A 109 -9.26 3.76 -17.36
N VAL A 110 -10.17 2.99 -17.98
CA VAL A 110 -11.08 2.09 -17.26
C VAL A 110 -10.31 1.05 -16.45
N GLY A 111 -9.29 0.44 -17.03
CA GLY A 111 -8.41 -0.52 -16.32
C GLY A 111 -7.71 0.11 -15.12
N ILE A 112 -7.19 1.34 -15.27
CA ILE A 112 -6.60 2.11 -14.17
C ILE A 112 -7.64 2.36 -13.07
N GLY A 113 -8.84 2.77 -13.44
CA GLY A 113 -9.94 3.01 -12.49
C GLY A 113 -10.33 1.76 -11.70
N ILE A 114 -10.39 0.60 -12.35
CA ILE A 114 -10.68 -0.69 -11.69
C ILE A 114 -9.55 -1.04 -10.70
N ALA A 115 -8.30 -0.96 -11.11
CA ALA A 115 -7.15 -1.23 -10.24
C ALA A 115 -7.10 -0.26 -9.05
N SER A 116 -7.39 1.02 -9.27
CA SER A 116 -7.47 2.04 -8.24
C SER A 116 -8.59 1.76 -7.23
N PHE A 117 -9.78 1.43 -7.70
CA PHE A 117 -10.91 1.08 -6.84
C PHE A 117 -10.59 -0.14 -5.99
N ALA A 118 -9.99 -1.18 -6.59
CA ALA A 118 -9.56 -2.38 -5.91
C ALA A 118 -8.51 -2.09 -4.82
N SER A 119 -7.52 -1.23 -5.11
CA SER A 119 -6.52 -0.79 -4.13
C SER A 119 -7.15 -0.04 -2.96
N GLY A 120 -8.07 0.89 -3.22
CA GLY A 120 -8.81 1.59 -2.16
C GLY A 120 -9.64 0.66 -1.28
N LEU A 121 -10.33 -0.32 -1.88
CA LEU A 121 -11.07 -1.34 -1.15
C LEU A 121 -10.14 -2.22 -0.31
N GLY A 122 -8.97 -2.60 -0.84
CA GLY A 122 -7.97 -3.39 -0.14
C GLY A 122 -7.45 -2.68 1.11
N GLU A 123 -7.08 -1.41 0.99
CA GLU A 123 -6.57 -0.62 2.11
C GLU A 123 -7.57 -0.56 3.27
N ILE A 124 -8.85 -0.24 2.99
CA ILE A 124 -9.89 -0.25 4.03
C ILE A 124 -10.04 -1.64 4.63
N THR A 125 -10.06 -2.67 3.80
CA THR A 125 -10.29 -4.05 4.23
C THR A 125 -9.19 -4.51 5.19
N PHE A 126 -7.92 -4.24 4.87
CA PHE A 126 -6.79 -4.66 5.69
C PHE A 126 -6.68 -3.84 6.99
N LEU A 127 -6.93 -2.53 6.94
CA LEU A 127 -6.95 -1.69 8.13
C LEU A 127 -8.11 -2.05 9.06
N GLN A 128 -9.31 -2.32 8.52
CA GLN A 128 -10.44 -2.82 9.31
C GLN A 128 -10.18 -4.22 9.87
N TYR A 129 -9.47 -5.08 9.13
CA TYR A 129 -9.11 -6.40 9.66
C TYR A 129 -8.10 -6.30 10.81
N ALA A 130 -7.16 -5.34 10.73
CA ALA A 130 -6.20 -5.09 11.81
C ALA A 130 -6.89 -4.77 13.14
N THR A 131 -8.02 -4.05 13.13
CA THR A 131 -8.76 -3.71 14.36
C THR A 131 -9.43 -4.91 15.05
N ARG A 132 -9.40 -6.10 14.45
CA ARG A 132 -9.88 -7.35 15.09
C ARG A 132 -8.86 -7.98 16.04
N TYR A 133 -7.64 -7.47 16.06
CA TYR A 133 -6.61 -7.87 17.02
C TYR A 133 -6.62 -6.97 18.26
N PRO A 134 -6.02 -7.40 19.38
CA PRO A 134 -5.84 -6.55 20.55
C PRO A 134 -5.12 -5.24 20.21
N HIS A 135 -5.41 -4.16 20.93
CA HIS A 135 -4.96 -2.79 20.60
C HIS A 135 -3.45 -2.66 20.32
N GLN A 136 -2.60 -3.31 21.12
CA GLN A 136 -1.14 -3.28 20.92
C GLN A 136 -0.74 -3.93 19.60
N VAL A 137 -1.36 -5.06 19.22
CA VAL A 137 -1.12 -5.77 17.97
C VAL A 137 -1.69 -5.00 16.79
N THR A 138 -2.84 -4.36 16.95
CA THR A 138 -3.44 -3.48 15.94
C THR A 138 -2.47 -2.37 15.54
N THR A 139 -1.93 -1.64 16.52
CA THR A 139 -0.97 -0.55 16.27
C THR A 139 0.28 -1.08 15.55
N TYR A 140 0.79 -2.23 15.97
CA TYR A 140 1.92 -2.89 15.35
C TYR A 140 1.64 -3.31 13.89
N CYS A 141 0.48 -3.91 13.62
CA CYS A 141 0.04 -4.30 12.28
C CYS A 141 -0.11 -3.09 11.35
N ILE A 142 -0.71 -2.00 11.85
CA ILE A 142 -0.87 -0.75 11.07
C ILE A 142 0.49 -0.13 10.74
N GLY A 143 1.44 -0.14 11.69
CA GLY A 143 2.81 0.32 11.44
C GLY A 143 3.51 -0.46 10.33
N TRP A 144 3.43 -1.80 10.35
CA TRP A 144 4.00 -2.63 9.29
C TRP A 144 3.29 -2.49 7.95
N PHE A 145 1.97 -2.31 7.96
CA PHE A 145 1.22 -1.99 6.75
C PHE A 145 1.68 -0.65 6.15
N ALA A 146 1.85 0.39 6.98
CA ALA A 146 2.36 1.70 6.54
C ALA A 146 3.78 1.61 5.97
N SER A 147 4.68 0.85 6.61
CA SER A 147 6.03 0.57 6.08
C SER A 147 5.97 -0.16 4.73
N GLY A 148 5.08 -1.16 4.60
CA GLY A 148 4.83 -1.86 3.34
C GLY A 148 4.35 -0.92 2.23
N THR A 149 3.44 0.02 2.54
CA THR A 149 3.00 1.03 1.55
C THR A 149 4.15 1.96 1.12
N GLY A 150 5.06 2.28 2.02
CA GLY A 150 6.28 3.03 1.69
C GLY A 150 7.21 2.23 0.77
N ALA A 151 7.44 0.95 1.10
CA ALA A 151 8.24 0.04 0.28
C ALA A 151 7.64 -0.18 -1.12
N ALA A 152 6.30 -0.14 -1.24
CA ALA A 152 5.58 -0.27 -2.50
C ALA A 152 6.01 0.78 -3.53
N GLY A 153 6.30 1.99 -3.08
CA GLY A 153 6.81 3.06 -3.91
C GLY A 153 8.15 2.69 -4.56
N LEU A 154 9.12 2.35 -3.73
CA LEU A 154 10.47 2.01 -4.19
C LEU A 154 10.48 0.72 -5.02
N ILE A 155 9.85 -0.35 -4.52
CA ILE A 155 9.83 -1.64 -5.20
C ILE A 155 9.01 -1.57 -6.49
N GLY A 156 7.88 -0.86 -6.52
CA GLY A 156 7.05 -0.70 -7.71
C GLY A 156 7.76 0.08 -8.82
N ALA A 157 8.40 1.20 -8.47
CA ALA A 157 9.17 1.98 -9.44
C ALA A 157 10.37 1.17 -9.98
N SER A 158 11.10 0.46 -9.11
CA SER A 158 12.21 -0.41 -9.50
C SER A 158 11.73 -1.57 -10.37
N ALA A 159 10.62 -2.21 -10.00
CA ALA A 159 10.05 -3.32 -10.76
C ALA A 159 9.65 -2.89 -12.17
N TRP A 160 9.01 -1.70 -12.31
CA TRP A 160 8.73 -1.17 -13.65
C TRP A 160 10.01 -0.95 -14.44
N TRP A 161 11.04 -0.36 -13.84
CA TRP A 161 12.33 -0.15 -14.51
C TRP A 161 12.92 -1.46 -15.05
N ILE A 162 12.86 -2.53 -14.28
CA ILE A 162 13.40 -3.85 -14.65
C ILE A 162 12.60 -4.48 -15.79
N VAL A 163 11.25 -4.41 -15.73
CA VAL A 163 10.39 -5.06 -16.74
C VAL A 163 10.09 -4.18 -17.97
N ARG A 164 10.44 -2.91 -17.94
CA ARG A 164 10.22 -1.94 -19.01
C ARG A 164 10.71 -2.41 -20.41
N PRO A 165 11.86 -3.10 -20.55
CA PRO A 165 12.30 -3.64 -21.83
C PRO A 165 11.33 -4.63 -22.47
N LEU A 166 10.43 -5.27 -21.68
CA LEU A 166 9.36 -6.15 -22.19
C LEU A 166 8.20 -5.36 -22.80
N GLY A 167 8.24 -4.02 -22.74
CA GLY A 167 7.17 -3.14 -23.16
C GLY A 167 5.96 -3.16 -22.22
N VAL A 168 4.97 -2.32 -22.53
CA VAL A 168 3.76 -2.16 -21.71
C VAL A 168 3.01 -3.48 -21.52
N ARG A 169 2.84 -4.27 -22.60
CA ARG A 169 2.10 -5.54 -22.54
C ARG A 169 2.79 -6.57 -21.67
N GLY A 170 4.06 -6.85 -21.94
CA GLY A 170 4.81 -7.86 -21.20
C GLY A 170 5.09 -7.44 -19.77
N GLY A 171 5.51 -6.19 -19.54
CA GLY A 171 5.86 -5.67 -18.23
C GLY A 171 4.66 -5.59 -17.29
N LEU A 172 3.56 -4.94 -17.70
CA LEU A 172 2.36 -4.86 -16.85
C LEU A 172 1.65 -6.20 -16.69
N GLY A 173 1.65 -7.04 -17.75
CA GLY A 173 1.11 -8.39 -17.69
C GLY A 173 1.85 -9.25 -16.66
N LEU A 174 3.18 -9.20 -16.62
CA LEU A 174 3.99 -9.92 -15.63
C LEU A 174 3.74 -9.39 -14.21
N LEU A 175 3.75 -8.07 -14.03
CA LEU A 175 3.55 -7.44 -12.73
C LEU A 175 2.12 -7.67 -12.19
N SER A 176 1.11 -7.85 -13.07
CA SER A 176 -0.26 -8.13 -12.64
C SER A 176 -0.38 -9.42 -11.82
N LEU A 177 0.49 -10.40 -12.06
CA LEU A 177 0.52 -11.66 -11.30
C LEU A 177 0.84 -11.46 -9.82
N LEU A 178 1.57 -10.40 -9.48
CA LEU A 178 1.86 -10.07 -8.08
C LEU A 178 0.62 -9.74 -7.26
N SER A 179 -0.50 -9.37 -7.93
CA SER A 179 -1.79 -9.14 -7.24
C SER A 179 -2.26 -10.39 -6.48
N PHE A 180 -1.96 -11.59 -6.97
CA PHE A 180 -2.31 -12.84 -6.25
C PHE A 180 -1.53 -13.03 -4.95
N GLY A 181 -0.38 -12.39 -4.81
CA GLY A 181 0.37 -12.35 -3.56
C GLY A 181 -0.43 -11.71 -2.40
N THR A 182 -1.38 -10.81 -2.70
CA THR A 182 -2.27 -10.22 -1.70
C THR A 182 -3.18 -11.29 -1.08
N ALA A 183 -3.83 -12.12 -1.91
CA ALA A 183 -4.64 -13.23 -1.43
C ALA A 183 -3.79 -14.28 -0.70
N LEU A 184 -2.61 -14.62 -1.24
CA LEU A 184 -1.68 -15.54 -0.59
C LEU A 184 -1.26 -15.05 0.80
N SER A 185 -0.91 -13.75 0.92
CA SER A 185 -0.52 -13.16 2.19
C SER A 185 -1.66 -13.21 3.21
N PHE A 186 -2.87 -12.88 2.79
CA PHE A 186 -4.03 -12.85 3.68
C PHE A 186 -4.47 -14.27 4.13
N PHE A 187 -4.55 -15.24 3.22
CA PHE A 187 -5.09 -16.56 3.55
C PHE A 187 -4.05 -17.54 4.11
N VAL A 188 -2.76 -17.36 3.79
CA VAL A 188 -1.71 -18.32 4.17
C VAL A 188 -0.80 -17.76 5.25
N ILE A 189 -0.35 -16.50 5.14
CA ILE A 189 0.63 -15.95 6.06
C ILE A 189 -0.04 -15.37 7.30
N LEU A 190 -1.17 -14.65 7.14
CA LEU A 190 -1.81 -13.93 8.22
C LEU A 190 -2.48 -14.89 9.23
N PRO A 191 -2.11 -14.85 10.52
CA PRO A 191 -2.75 -15.66 11.55
C PRO A 191 -4.20 -15.22 11.80
N LEU A 192 -5.07 -16.20 12.09
CA LEU A 192 -6.46 -15.92 12.45
C LEU A 192 -6.54 -15.20 13.81
N PRO A 193 -7.45 -14.22 13.98
CA PRO A 193 -7.63 -13.51 15.25
C PRO A 193 -7.92 -14.43 16.44
N SER A 194 -8.65 -15.53 16.23
CA SER A 194 -8.99 -16.53 17.25
C SER A 194 -7.79 -17.25 17.86
N ILE A 195 -6.66 -17.34 17.14
CA ILE A 195 -5.44 -17.97 17.67
C ILE A 195 -4.80 -17.05 18.72
N MET A 196 -4.94 -15.75 18.55
CA MET A 196 -4.31 -14.76 19.41
C MET A 196 -5.09 -14.51 20.70
N SER A 197 -6.43 -14.61 20.69
CA SER A 197 -7.22 -14.55 21.94
C SER A 197 -6.88 -15.72 22.87
N ARG A 198 -6.65 -16.92 22.34
CA ARG A 198 -6.25 -18.07 23.15
C ARG A 198 -4.86 -17.92 23.79
N SER A 199 -3.87 -17.41 23.04
CA SER A 199 -2.51 -17.21 23.59
C SER A 199 -2.43 -16.01 24.55
N THR A 200 -3.34 -15.04 24.44
CA THR A 200 -3.43 -13.91 25.36
C THR A 200 -4.14 -14.32 26.65
N ASP A 201 -5.18 -15.14 26.58
CA ASP A 201 -5.89 -15.65 27.77
C ASP A 201 -4.95 -16.46 28.68
N GLU A 202 -4.08 -17.31 28.15
CA GLU A 202 -3.10 -18.05 28.93
C GLU A 202 -2.02 -17.18 29.59
N THR A 203 -1.68 -16.01 28.99
CA THR A 203 -0.67 -15.09 29.56
C THR A 203 -1.31 -13.98 30.41
N THR A 204 -2.55 -13.63 30.14
CA THR A 204 -3.27 -12.49 30.77
C THR A 204 -4.02 -12.93 32.01
N GLU A 205 -4.46 -14.18 32.14
CA GLU A 205 -4.96 -14.73 33.43
C GLU A 205 -3.91 -14.63 34.55
N ALA A 206 -2.63 -14.62 34.19
CA ALA A 206 -1.52 -14.41 35.15
C ALA A 206 -1.28 -12.92 35.51
N LEU A 207 -1.80 -11.96 34.75
CA LEU A 207 -1.49 -10.53 34.88
C LEU A 207 -2.71 -9.61 35.10
N MET A 208 -3.94 -10.08 34.92
CA MET A 208 -5.15 -9.26 35.05
C MET A 208 -6.08 -9.73 36.17
N GLN A 209 -5.62 -9.57 37.40
CA GLN A 209 -6.49 -9.63 38.58
C GLN A 209 -6.97 -8.24 39.00
N ASP A 210 -6.67 -7.21 38.22
CA ASP A 210 -7.13 -5.85 38.59
C ASP A 210 -7.18 -4.94 37.35
N SER A 211 -8.31 -4.92 36.67
CA SER A 211 -8.74 -3.74 35.91
C SER A 211 -10.11 -4.01 35.24
N ASP A 212 -11.09 -3.21 35.64
CA ASP A 212 -12.47 -3.21 35.16
C ASP A 212 -12.58 -3.22 33.63
N ARG A 213 -13.12 -4.29 33.08
CA ARG A 213 -13.57 -4.34 31.69
C ARG A 213 -14.81 -3.47 31.54
N GLU A 214 -14.67 -2.26 31.05
CA GLU A 214 -15.81 -1.60 30.41
C GLU A 214 -16.20 -2.43 29.17
N PRO A 215 -17.49 -2.80 29.04
CA PRO A 215 -17.97 -3.52 27.84
C PRO A 215 -17.78 -2.59 26.64
N GLU A 216 -17.08 -3.08 25.60
CA GLU A 216 -17.01 -2.41 24.29
C GLU A 216 -18.44 -2.16 23.80
N ARG A 217 -18.98 -0.99 24.08
CA ARG A 217 -20.17 -0.49 23.44
C ARG A 217 -19.82 -0.30 21.96
N ASN A 218 -20.39 -1.15 21.12
CA ASN A 218 -20.53 -0.89 19.69
C ASN A 218 -21.38 0.38 19.50
N LEU A 219 -20.81 1.54 19.81
CA LEU A 219 -21.39 2.83 19.52
C LEU A 219 -21.30 3.04 18.01
N SER A 220 -22.37 2.67 17.30
CA SER A 220 -22.59 3.13 15.95
C SER A 220 -22.79 4.65 15.98
N LEU A 221 -21.69 5.39 15.94
CA LEU A 221 -21.69 6.85 15.90
C LEU A 221 -22.56 7.32 14.71
N SER A 222 -23.52 8.21 15.01
CA SER A 222 -24.31 8.89 13.97
C SER A 222 -23.39 9.67 13.02
N PHE A 223 -23.82 9.91 11.79
CA PHE A 223 -23.07 10.74 10.86
C PHE A 223 -22.76 12.13 11.44
N SER A 224 -23.71 12.71 12.17
CA SER A 224 -23.54 14.00 12.88
C SER A 224 -22.40 13.94 13.90
N ASP A 225 -22.31 12.86 14.70
CA ASP A 225 -21.27 12.71 15.72
C ASP A 225 -19.88 12.55 15.10
N LYS A 226 -19.80 11.82 13.97
CA LYS A 226 -18.56 11.67 13.20
C LYS A 226 -18.08 13.01 12.65
N VAL A 227 -18.98 13.84 12.13
CA VAL A 227 -18.64 15.18 11.65
C VAL A 227 -18.19 16.11 12.79
N GLN A 228 -18.83 16.02 13.96
CA GLN A 228 -18.39 16.79 15.14
C GLN A 228 -16.99 16.41 15.61
N LEU A 229 -16.64 15.12 15.56
CA LEU A 229 -15.29 14.64 15.90
C LEU A 229 -14.24 15.08 14.88
N LEU A 230 -14.61 15.25 13.60
CA LEU A 230 -13.70 15.69 12.53
C LEU A 230 -13.42 17.20 12.57
N LYS A 231 -14.39 18.01 13.01
CA LYS A 231 -14.26 19.49 13.01
C LYS A 231 -12.96 20.01 13.68
N PRO A 232 -12.60 19.59 14.92
CA PRO A 232 -11.39 20.08 15.58
C PRO A 232 -10.10 19.63 14.89
N MET A 233 -10.14 18.54 14.09
CA MET A 233 -9.00 18.01 13.36
C MET A 233 -8.81 18.67 11.99
N LEU A 234 -9.81 19.39 11.48
CA LEU A 234 -9.81 19.92 10.12
C LEU A 234 -8.64 20.88 9.87
N ILE A 235 -8.48 21.89 10.72
CA ILE A 235 -7.45 22.92 10.55
C ILE A 235 -6.06 22.41 10.92
N PRO A 236 -5.82 21.77 12.10
CA PRO A 236 -4.47 21.42 12.52
C PRO A 236 -3.87 20.22 11.76
N TYR A 237 -4.70 19.31 11.23
CA TYR A 237 -4.21 18.06 10.62
C TYR A 237 -4.66 17.89 9.18
N ILE A 238 -5.95 18.06 8.88
CA ILE A 238 -6.50 17.73 7.56
C ILE A 238 -6.07 18.75 6.51
N MET A 239 -6.13 20.04 6.81
CA MET A 239 -5.75 21.09 5.86
C MET A 239 -4.27 21.05 5.49
N PRO A 240 -3.31 20.97 6.42
CA PRO A 240 -1.90 20.80 6.06
C PRO A 240 -1.66 19.56 5.21
N LEU A 241 -2.32 18.44 5.53
CA LEU A 241 -2.19 17.20 4.78
C LEU A 241 -2.70 17.35 3.33
N ILE A 242 -3.85 18.01 3.14
CA ILE A 242 -4.38 18.32 1.79
C ILE A 242 -3.38 19.19 1.01
N CYS A 243 -2.82 20.24 1.63
CA CYS A 243 -1.84 21.11 0.97
C CYS A 243 -0.58 20.34 0.56
N VAL A 244 -0.06 19.47 1.42
CA VAL A 244 1.13 18.64 1.13
C VAL A 244 0.85 17.69 -0.04
N TYR A 245 -0.26 16.95 -0.02
CA TYR A 245 -0.60 16.05 -1.11
C TYR A 245 -0.88 16.79 -2.41
N PHE A 246 -1.54 17.94 -2.36
CA PHE A 246 -1.77 18.76 -3.55
C PHE A 246 -0.44 19.21 -4.17
N ALA A 247 0.49 19.71 -3.36
CA ALA A 247 1.83 20.09 -3.82
C ALA A 247 2.62 18.89 -4.36
N GLU A 248 2.57 17.75 -3.66
CA GLU A 248 3.21 16.50 -4.04
C GLU A 248 2.77 16.05 -5.45
N TYR A 249 1.47 15.95 -5.69
CA TYR A 249 0.97 15.51 -6.99
C TYR A 249 1.18 16.55 -8.09
N THR A 250 1.13 17.85 -7.77
CA THR A 250 1.46 18.91 -8.72
C THR A 250 2.90 18.81 -9.18
N ILE A 251 3.83 18.57 -8.26
CA ILE A 251 5.26 18.42 -8.58
C ILE A 251 5.49 17.11 -9.35
N ASN A 252 5.03 15.98 -8.82
CA ASN A 252 5.36 14.67 -9.38
C ASN A 252 4.69 14.40 -10.72
N GLN A 253 3.45 14.85 -10.92
CA GLN A 253 2.69 14.54 -12.12
C GLN A 253 2.56 15.74 -13.08
N GLY A 254 2.74 16.95 -12.59
CA GLY A 254 2.69 18.17 -13.41
C GLY A 254 4.08 18.65 -13.82
N VAL A 255 4.98 18.87 -12.87
CA VAL A 255 6.28 19.51 -13.12
C VAL A 255 7.36 18.49 -13.52
N ALA A 256 7.51 17.39 -12.80
CA ALA A 256 8.59 16.44 -13.03
C ALA A 256 8.62 15.85 -14.46
N PRO A 257 7.50 15.56 -15.13
CA PRO A 257 7.53 15.10 -16.52
C PRO A 257 8.07 16.13 -17.52
N THR A 258 8.04 17.43 -17.17
CA THR A 258 8.53 18.53 -18.02
C THR A 258 10.00 18.86 -17.80
N LEU A 259 10.60 18.37 -16.70
CA LEU A 259 12.01 18.57 -16.39
C LEU A 259 12.88 17.61 -17.18
N LEU A 260 13.28 18.03 -18.36
CA LEU A 260 14.13 17.28 -19.26
C LEU A 260 15.48 17.99 -19.39
N PHE A 261 16.56 17.25 -19.14
CA PHE A 261 17.93 17.70 -19.33
C PHE A 261 18.57 16.96 -20.49
N THR A 262 19.72 17.45 -20.98
CA THR A 262 20.50 16.74 -22.00
C THR A 262 20.96 15.37 -21.50
N VAL A 263 20.99 14.38 -22.40
CA VAL A 263 21.50 13.05 -22.04
C VAL A 263 22.96 13.19 -21.54
N PRO A 264 23.26 12.62 -20.34
CA PRO A 264 24.58 12.82 -19.75
C PRO A 264 25.69 12.16 -20.57
N ASP A 265 26.79 12.89 -20.79
CA ASP A 265 27.98 12.32 -21.44
C ASP A 265 28.70 11.38 -20.45
N SER A 266 29.08 10.19 -20.93
CA SER A 266 29.79 9.17 -20.16
C SER A 266 31.13 9.63 -19.62
N LYS A 267 31.74 10.67 -20.25
CA LYS A 267 33.01 11.26 -19.79
C LYS A 267 32.84 12.14 -18.55
N GLN A 268 31.72 12.85 -18.43
CA GLN A 268 31.48 13.78 -17.32
C GLN A 268 30.66 13.17 -16.19
N HIS A 269 29.69 12.29 -16.52
CA HIS A 269 28.73 11.74 -15.56
C HIS A 269 28.55 10.23 -15.72
N LYS A 270 29.59 9.46 -15.38
CA LYS A 270 29.65 8.00 -15.60
C LYS A 270 28.45 7.24 -15.00
N LEU A 271 28.02 7.56 -13.76
CA LEU A 271 26.89 6.89 -13.12
C LEU A 271 25.55 7.27 -13.78
N LEU A 272 25.36 8.56 -14.10
CA LEU A 272 24.12 9.00 -14.73
C LEU A 272 23.98 8.47 -16.15
N SER A 273 25.07 8.39 -16.91
CA SER A 273 25.06 7.85 -18.28
C SER A 273 24.80 6.35 -18.34
N MET A 274 25.01 5.60 -17.24
CA MET A 274 24.62 4.20 -17.12
C MET A 274 23.10 4.00 -16.93
N ILE A 275 22.41 5.02 -16.43
CA ILE A 275 20.98 4.95 -16.06
C ILE A 275 20.14 5.67 -17.12
N ILE A 276 20.60 6.82 -17.62
CA ILE A 276 19.87 7.69 -18.53
C ILE A 276 20.44 7.51 -19.94
N HIS A 277 19.69 6.86 -20.81
CA HIS A 277 20.02 6.65 -22.22
C HIS A 277 19.15 7.52 -23.14
N SER A 278 18.01 8.00 -22.62
CA SER A 278 17.04 8.81 -23.36
C SER A 278 16.40 9.87 -22.49
N LEU A 279 15.82 10.90 -23.09
CA LEU A 279 15.07 11.94 -22.35
C LEU A 279 13.90 11.37 -21.54
N ARG A 280 13.33 10.25 -21.99
CA ARG A 280 12.21 9.58 -21.29
C ARG A 280 12.63 8.87 -20.01
N ASP A 281 13.91 8.64 -19.78
CA ASP A 281 14.44 7.95 -18.60
C ASP A 281 14.47 8.85 -17.36
N TYR A 282 14.43 10.18 -17.57
CA TYR A 282 14.42 11.13 -16.45
C TYR A 282 13.21 10.97 -15.54
N TYR A 283 12.02 10.83 -16.10
CA TYR A 283 10.79 10.72 -15.30
C TYR A 283 10.75 9.48 -14.40
N PRO A 284 11.01 8.26 -14.87
CA PRO A 284 11.14 7.09 -13.99
C PRO A 284 12.25 7.24 -12.95
N LEU A 285 13.37 7.90 -13.27
CA LEU A 285 14.42 8.16 -12.30
C LEU A 285 13.95 9.09 -11.18
N TYR A 286 13.24 10.17 -11.50
CA TYR A 286 12.66 11.06 -10.49
C TYR A 286 11.68 10.32 -9.59
N GLN A 287 10.82 9.48 -10.17
CA GLN A 287 9.90 8.64 -9.41
C GLN A 287 10.66 7.68 -8.48
N LEU A 288 11.72 7.04 -8.95
CA LEU A 288 12.52 6.12 -8.14
C LEU A 288 13.16 6.84 -6.94
N VAL A 289 13.81 7.98 -7.18
CA VAL A 289 14.46 8.78 -6.13
C VAL A 289 13.42 9.29 -5.12
N TYR A 290 12.31 9.83 -5.60
CA TYR A 290 11.20 10.27 -4.75
C TYR A 290 10.70 9.13 -3.85
N GLN A 291 10.44 7.97 -4.42
CA GLN A 291 9.93 6.81 -3.69
C GLN A 291 10.94 6.24 -2.66
N ALA A 292 12.24 6.36 -2.93
CA ALA A 292 13.27 6.00 -1.96
C ALA A 292 13.16 6.86 -0.68
N PHE A 293 12.99 8.17 -0.83
CA PHE A 293 12.80 9.06 0.32
C PHE A 293 11.45 8.88 1.01
N VAL A 294 10.39 8.57 0.27
CA VAL A 294 9.08 8.21 0.85
C VAL A 294 9.21 6.95 1.71
N PHE A 295 9.92 5.93 1.23
CA PHE A 295 10.14 4.70 2.00
C PHE A 295 10.91 4.97 3.30
N ILE A 296 12.00 5.73 3.23
CA ILE A 296 12.79 6.12 4.41
C ILE A 296 11.89 6.88 5.41
N SER A 297 11.16 7.89 4.94
CA SER A 297 10.28 8.71 5.78
C SER A 297 9.18 7.88 6.47
N ARG A 298 8.50 6.98 5.74
CA ARG A 298 7.44 6.14 6.30
C ARG A 298 7.96 5.04 7.22
N SER A 299 9.16 4.51 6.96
CA SER A 299 9.78 3.50 7.81
C SER A 299 10.31 4.10 9.11
N TYR A 300 10.73 5.36 9.10
CA TYR A 300 11.24 6.04 10.29
C TYR A 300 10.18 6.19 11.38
N THR A 301 8.93 6.45 11.02
CA THR A 301 7.81 6.52 11.98
C THR A 301 7.52 5.19 12.69
N SER A 302 7.90 4.05 12.09
CA SER A 302 7.74 2.72 12.69
C SER A 302 8.89 2.35 13.64
N ILE A 303 10.01 3.09 13.59
CA ILE A 303 11.24 2.83 14.37
C ILE A 303 11.28 3.74 15.62
N LEU A 304 10.69 4.92 15.54
CA LEU A 304 10.57 5.83 16.69
C LEU A 304 9.38 5.44 17.54
N PRO A 305 9.57 5.23 18.85
CA PRO A 305 8.50 4.94 19.81
C PRO A 305 7.56 6.13 20.01
#